data_5c3b1f86707e3b30555352f2e7cbda85
#
_entry.id   5c3b1f86707e3b30555352f2e7cbda85
#
_cell.length_a   1.000
_cell.length_b   1.000
_cell.length_c   1.000
_cell.angle_alpha   90.00
_cell.angle_beta   90.00
_cell.angle_gamma   90.00
#
_symmetry.space_group_name_H-M   'P 1'
#
loop_
_entity.id
_entity.type
_entity.pdbx_description
1 polymer ?
#
loop_
_entity_poly.entity_id
_entity_poly.type
_entity_poly.pdbx_seq_one_letter_code
_entity_poly.pdbx_strand_id
1 'polypeptide(L)'
;MRFKIPFLPKPALVPVLRLQGGIGTSSRGLSDAGLAPLIERAFKSKPAAVALVINSPGGSPVQSSLIAARIRRLSLEKNVPVHAFVEDIAASGGYWLACAADQIWVDDSSILGSIGVIFSSFGFQDLMARQGVERRVVTAGKSKSFADPFLAQKPADIDRIRALQTPIHHAFIAHVKARRGARLADQDLFNADVWVGQQAVDLGLADGVAHLVPKMKALYGDKVCLQPLGQKRGLLSRLGVHMAEDMLSTVEERAMRAHFGM
;
A
#
# COMPACT_ATOMS: atom_id res chain seq x y z
N MET A 1 -15.77 -18.83 33.77
CA MET A 1 -16.03 -17.54 34.43
C MET A 1 -14.67 -16.88 34.72
N ARG A 2 -14.32 -15.74 34.03
CA ARG A 2 -13.12 -14.95 34.40
C ARG A 2 -13.55 -13.96 35.48
N PHE A 3 -13.08 -14.15 36.72
CA PHE A 3 -13.28 -13.18 37.79
C PHE A 3 -12.61 -11.87 37.41
N LYS A 4 -13.41 -10.78 37.29
CA LYS A 4 -12.88 -9.42 37.17
C LYS A 4 -12.41 -8.99 38.56
N ILE A 5 -11.10 -8.96 38.77
CA ILE A 5 -10.53 -8.35 39.97
C ILE A 5 -10.59 -6.81 39.72
N PRO A 6 -11.37 -6.06 40.49
CA PRO A 6 -11.40 -4.59 40.38
C PRO A 6 -10.03 -4.10 40.89
N PHE A 7 -9.42 -3.12 40.15
CA PHE A 7 -8.13 -2.45 40.44
C PHE A 7 -6.87 -2.96 39.71
N LEU A 8 -6.92 -3.99 38.86
CA LEU A 8 -5.78 -4.23 37.97
C LEU A 8 -5.91 -3.36 36.72
N PRO A 9 -4.87 -2.56 36.35
CA PRO A 9 -4.89 -1.81 35.10
C PRO A 9 -5.07 -2.78 33.94
N LYS A 10 -6.08 -2.49 33.10
CA LYS A 10 -6.32 -3.32 31.89
C LYS A 10 -5.11 -3.23 30.99
N PRO A 11 -4.64 -4.34 30.43
CA PRO A 11 -3.57 -4.30 29.42
C PRO A 11 -3.93 -3.33 28.29
N ALA A 12 -2.93 -2.58 27.83
CA ALA A 12 -3.09 -1.71 26.68
C ALA A 12 -3.52 -2.55 25.46
N LEU A 13 -4.62 -2.19 24.83
CA LEU A 13 -5.12 -2.87 23.63
C LEU A 13 -4.54 -2.21 22.39
N VAL A 14 -3.95 -3.00 21.50
CA VAL A 14 -3.44 -2.57 20.21
C VAL A 14 -4.01 -3.48 19.12
N PRO A 15 -5.07 -3.05 18.40
CA PRO A 15 -5.53 -3.73 17.20
C PRO A 15 -4.43 -3.72 16.12
N VAL A 16 -4.26 -4.86 15.46
CA VAL A 16 -3.26 -5.07 14.41
C VAL A 16 -3.98 -5.28 13.08
N LEU A 17 -3.79 -4.38 12.14
CA LEU A 17 -4.31 -4.44 10.77
C LEU A 17 -3.20 -4.91 9.84
N ARG A 18 -3.41 -6.03 9.14
CA ARG A 18 -2.48 -6.51 8.12
C ARG A 18 -2.89 -5.97 6.75
N LEU A 19 -1.98 -5.22 6.11
CA LEU A 19 -2.12 -4.63 4.77
C LEU A 19 -1.13 -5.34 3.85
N GLN A 20 -1.56 -6.46 3.25
CA GLN A 20 -0.71 -7.34 2.47
C GLN A 20 -1.22 -7.49 1.04
N GLY A 21 -0.30 -7.44 0.06
CA GLY A 21 -0.58 -7.64 -1.36
C GLY A 21 -0.78 -6.36 -2.14
N GLY A 22 -1.20 -6.48 -3.41
CA GLY A 22 -1.42 -5.36 -4.32
C GLY A 22 -2.61 -4.49 -3.91
N ILE A 23 -2.53 -3.20 -4.21
CA ILE A 23 -3.56 -2.23 -3.87
C ILE A 23 -4.43 -1.97 -5.10
N GLY A 24 -5.72 -2.34 -5.05
CA GLY A 24 -6.68 -2.08 -6.12
C GLY A 24 -6.43 -2.82 -7.43
N THR A 25 -5.55 -3.82 -7.44
CA THR A 25 -5.14 -4.54 -8.65
C THR A 25 -6.05 -5.73 -8.99
N SER A 26 -6.83 -6.20 -8.02
CA SER A 26 -7.73 -7.35 -8.19
C SER A 26 -8.93 -7.26 -7.27
N SER A 27 -9.90 -8.14 -7.43
CA SER A 27 -11.07 -8.27 -6.55
C SER A 27 -10.68 -8.56 -5.09
N ARG A 28 -9.50 -9.13 -4.85
CA ARG A 28 -8.92 -9.41 -3.53
C ARG A 28 -7.86 -8.41 -3.09
N GLY A 29 -7.48 -7.48 -3.94
CA GLY A 29 -6.51 -6.42 -3.63
C GLY A 29 -7.00 -5.53 -2.49
N LEU A 30 -6.05 -4.86 -1.85
CA LEU A 30 -6.38 -3.87 -0.82
C LEU A 30 -7.20 -2.74 -1.45
N SER A 31 -8.39 -2.49 -0.90
CA SER A 31 -9.26 -1.39 -1.33
C SER A 31 -9.88 -0.70 -0.12
N ASP A 32 -10.20 0.59 -0.25
CA ASP A 32 -10.82 1.34 0.84
C ASP A 32 -12.14 0.72 1.27
N ALA A 33 -13.00 0.36 0.33
CA ALA A 33 -14.29 -0.27 0.64
C ALA A 33 -14.14 -1.61 1.36
N GLY A 34 -13.15 -2.44 0.93
CA GLY A 34 -12.88 -3.75 1.55
C GLY A 34 -12.28 -3.64 2.95
N LEU A 35 -11.46 -2.62 3.20
CA LEU A 35 -10.78 -2.41 4.47
C LEU A 35 -11.59 -1.55 5.46
N ALA A 36 -12.56 -0.76 4.99
CA ALA A 36 -13.33 0.17 5.82
C ALA A 36 -13.88 -0.47 7.11
N PRO A 37 -14.57 -1.63 7.08
CA PRO A 37 -15.11 -2.24 8.30
C PRO A 37 -14.03 -2.66 9.30
N LEU A 38 -12.85 -3.07 8.79
CA LEU A 38 -11.73 -3.47 9.65
C LEU A 38 -11.06 -2.27 10.29
N ILE A 39 -10.81 -1.22 9.51
CA ILE A 39 -10.21 0.03 9.97
C ILE A 39 -11.12 0.67 11.02
N GLU A 40 -12.41 0.82 10.76
CA GLU A 40 -13.37 1.38 11.72
C GLU A 40 -13.44 0.57 13.02
N ARG A 41 -13.40 -0.77 12.92
CA ARG A 41 -13.35 -1.65 14.09
C ARG A 41 -12.08 -1.46 14.90
N ALA A 42 -10.93 -1.22 14.25
CA ALA A 42 -9.65 -0.99 14.93
C ALA A 42 -9.71 0.23 15.86
N PHE A 43 -10.40 1.29 15.44
CA PHE A 43 -10.51 2.53 16.23
C PHE A 43 -11.74 2.59 17.16
N LYS A 44 -12.68 1.63 17.07
CA LYS A 44 -13.97 1.67 17.77
C LYS A 44 -13.83 1.74 19.28
N SER A 45 -12.91 0.97 19.88
CA SER A 45 -12.73 0.84 21.32
C SER A 45 -11.82 1.89 21.94
N LYS A 46 -11.38 2.91 21.20
CA LYS A 46 -10.32 3.84 21.59
C LYS A 46 -9.11 3.09 22.19
N PRO A 47 -8.44 2.25 21.41
CA PRO A 47 -7.29 1.47 21.86
C PRO A 47 -6.11 2.39 22.22
N ALA A 48 -5.08 1.84 22.86
CA ALA A 48 -3.86 2.60 23.18
C ALA A 48 -3.10 3.03 21.92
N ALA A 49 -3.15 2.21 20.85
CA ALA A 49 -2.63 2.50 19.52
C ALA A 49 -3.29 1.58 18.49
N VAL A 50 -3.09 1.84 17.21
CA VAL A 50 -3.35 0.90 16.11
C VAL A 50 -2.02 0.57 15.43
N ALA A 51 -1.76 -0.73 15.20
CA ALA A 51 -0.60 -1.19 14.44
C ALA A 51 -1.01 -1.60 13.02
N LEU A 52 -0.30 -1.09 12.02
CA LEU A 52 -0.40 -1.50 10.63
C LEU A 52 0.79 -2.42 10.33
N VAL A 53 0.55 -3.64 9.89
CA VAL A 53 1.59 -4.54 9.38
C VAL A 53 1.50 -4.51 7.87
N ILE A 54 2.54 -3.99 7.22
CA ILE A 54 2.53 -3.68 5.78
C ILE A 54 3.49 -4.61 5.05
N ASN A 55 2.97 -5.26 4.00
CA ASN A 55 3.75 -6.04 3.05
C ASN A 55 3.12 -5.87 1.66
N SER A 56 3.41 -4.73 1.01
CA SER A 56 2.74 -4.34 -0.24
C SER A 56 3.70 -3.67 -1.23
N PRO A 57 3.77 -4.15 -2.48
CA PRO A 57 4.55 -3.52 -3.55
C PRO A 57 3.87 -2.26 -4.11
N GLY A 58 2.65 -1.94 -3.67
CA GLY A 58 1.88 -0.80 -4.14
C GLY A 58 0.69 -1.18 -5.01
N GLY A 59 0.35 -0.30 -5.95
CA GLY A 59 -0.80 -0.45 -6.87
C GLY A 59 -1.53 0.87 -7.07
N SER A 60 -2.87 0.85 -7.03
CA SER A 60 -3.71 2.02 -7.31
C SER A 60 -3.42 3.23 -6.41
N PRO A 61 -3.03 4.38 -6.97
CA PRO A 61 -2.79 5.60 -6.19
C PRO A 61 -4.03 6.06 -5.44
N VAL A 62 -5.20 5.98 -6.06
CA VAL A 62 -6.47 6.41 -5.46
C VAL A 62 -6.83 5.55 -4.26
N GLN A 63 -6.71 4.21 -4.38
CA GLN A 63 -7.00 3.31 -3.27
C GLN A 63 -6.01 3.50 -2.12
N SER A 64 -4.73 3.71 -2.42
CA SER A 64 -3.71 4.03 -1.42
C SER A 64 -4.06 5.31 -0.65
N SER A 65 -4.45 6.36 -1.38
CA SER A 65 -4.87 7.65 -0.81
C SER A 65 -6.12 7.51 0.08
N LEU A 66 -7.16 6.83 -0.40
CA LEU A 66 -8.41 6.65 0.35
C LEU A 66 -8.21 5.87 1.64
N ILE A 67 -7.46 4.76 1.59
CA ILE A 67 -7.13 3.95 2.79
C ILE A 67 -6.33 4.79 3.79
N ALA A 68 -5.29 5.47 3.33
CA ALA A 68 -4.46 6.33 4.18
C ALA A 68 -5.28 7.47 4.82
N ALA A 69 -6.13 8.15 4.05
CA ALA A 69 -7.00 9.21 4.52
C ALA A 69 -7.99 8.71 5.58
N ARG A 70 -8.60 7.52 5.40
CA ARG A 70 -9.50 6.91 6.40
C ARG A 70 -8.77 6.63 7.70
N ILE A 71 -7.58 6.03 7.65
CA ILE A 71 -6.75 5.75 8.84
C ILE A 71 -6.41 7.05 9.56
N ARG A 72 -5.95 8.08 8.84
CA ARG A 72 -5.60 9.37 9.43
C ARG A 72 -6.79 10.07 10.07
N ARG A 73 -7.92 10.12 9.37
CA ARG A 73 -9.15 10.71 9.90
C ARG A 73 -9.54 10.08 11.23
N LEU A 74 -9.62 8.75 11.29
CA LEU A 74 -9.98 8.03 12.51
C LEU A 74 -8.95 8.19 13.63
N SER A 75 -7.65 8.20 13.30
CA SER A 75 -6.58 8.47 14.25
C SER A 75 -6.77 9.83 14.92
N LEU A 76 -7.02 10.87 14.14
CA LEU A 76 -7.25 12.24 14.63
C LEU A 76 -8.55 12.34 15.43
N GLU A 77 -9.67 11.86 14.90
CA GLU A 77 -10.99 11.92 15.56
C GLU A 77 -11.02 11.19 16.91
N LYS A 78 -10.27 10.10 17.03
CA LYS A 78 -10.23 9.27 18.25
C LYS A 78 -9.04 9.58 19.14
N ASN A 79 -8.10 10.41 18.67
CA ASN A 79 -6.82 10.69 19.33
C ASN A 79 -6.06 9.38 19.65
N VAL A 80 -5.90 8.51 18.63
CA VAL A 80 -5.26 7.20 18.75
C VAL A 80 -4.04 7.17 17.82
N PRO A 81 -2.82 6.98 18.36
CA PRO A 81 -1.61 6.90 17.56
C PRO A 81 -1.60 5.65 16.68
N VAL A 82 -0.93 5.76 15.53
CA VAL A 82 -0.79 4.69 14.55
C VAL A 82 0.69 4.38 14.34
N HIS A 83 1.06 3.11 14.43
CA HIS A 83 2.40 2.60 14.15
C HIS A 83 2.36 1.67 12.94
N ALA A 84 3.21 1.92 11.94
CA ALA A 84 3.42 1.00 10.82
C ALA A 84 4.65 0.12 11.08
N PHE A 85 4.53 -1.14 10.74
CA PHE A 85 5.60 -2.13 10.74
C PHE A 85 5.68 -2.71 9.34
N VAL A 86 6.78 -2.44 8.65
CA VAL A 86 7.03 -2.96 7.31
C VAL A 86 7.65 -4.35 7.45
N GLU A 87 7.06 -5.33 6.78
CA GLU A 87 7.66 -6.67 6.63
C GLU A 87 8.62 -6.63 5.44
N ASP A 88 8.41 -7.43 4.39
CA ASP A 88 9.34 -7.48 3.25
C ASP A 88 9.40 -6.15 2.50
N ILE A 89 8.24 -5.52 2.23
CA ILE A 89 8.16 -4.36 1.34
C ILE A 89 7.01 -3.40 1.69
N ALA A 90 7.30 -2.12 1.63
CA ALA A 90 6.33 -1.03 1.52
C ALA A 90 6.79 -0.06 0.42
N ALA A 91 6.50 -0.41 -0.84
CA ALA A 91 6.92 0.38 -2.00
C ALA A 91 5.72 1.05 -2.68
N SER A 92 5.94 2.19 -3.33
CA SER A 92 4.92 2.93 -4.07
C SER A 92 3.66 3.17 -3.22
N GLY A 93 2.48 2.71 -3.64
CA GLY A 93 1.26 2.78 -2.84
C GLY A 93 1.38 2.14 -1.45
N GLY A 94 2.24 1.11 -1.27
CA GLY A 94 2.54 0.52 0.04
C GLY A 94 3.23 1.51 0.98
N TYR A 95 4.15 2.32 0.46
CA TYR A 95 4.78 3.39 1.23
C TYR A 95 3.80 4.55 1.51
N TRP A 96 2.89 4.84 0.57
CA TRP A 96 1.78 5.77 0.84
C TRP A 96 0.98 5.34 2.06
N LEU A 97 0.66 4.03 2.18
CA LEU A 97 -0.03 3.49 3.36
C LEU A 97 0.82 3.58 4.63
N ALA A 98 2.13 3.30 4.55
CA ALA A 98 3.03 3.43 5.70
C ALA A 98 3.06 4.87 6.23
N CYS A 99 3.03 5.86 5.35
CA CYS A 99 2.95 7.27 5.69
C CYS A 99 1.62 7.67 6.37
N ALA A 100 0.60 6.83 6.40
CA ALA A 100 -0.58 7.07 7.24
C ALA A 100 -0.27 6.93 8.74
N ALA A 101 0.81 6.24 9.13
CA ALA A 101 1.22 6.09 10.51
C ALA A 101 1.95 7.33 11.07
N ASP A 102 2.00 7.44 12.39
CA ASP A 102 2.76 8.48 13.08
C ASP A 102 4.24 8.08 13.19
N GLN A 103 4.51 6.76 13.28
CA GLN A 103 5.85 6.17 13.27
C GLN A 103 5.88 4.94 12.36
N ILE A 104 6.99 4.78 11.64
CA ILE A 104 7.24 3.68 10.68
C ILE A 104 8.46 2.91 11.15
N TRP A 105 8.28 1.62 11.41
CA TRP A 105 9.30 0.67 11.84
C TRP A 105 9.57 -0.34 10.73
N VAL A 106 10.82 -0.71 10.55
CA VAL A 106 11.26 -1.60 9.49
C VAL A 106 12.09 -2.75 10.05
N ASP A 107 12.22 -3.84 9.31
CA ASP A 107 13.29 -4.82 9.46
C ASP A 107 14.54 -4.33 8.73
N ASP A 108 15.73 -4.83 9.08
CA ASP A 108 16.98 -4.49 8.40
C ASP A 108 16.96 -4.79 6.89
N SER A 109 16.10 -5.70 6.46
CA SER A 109 15.93 -6.15 5.08
C SER A 109 14.67 -5.60 4.41
N SER A 110 13.84 -4.80 5.09
CA SER A 110 12.63 -4.22 4.51
C SER A 110 12.95 -3.23 3.40
N ILE A 111 12.22 -3.31 2.29
CA ILE A 111 12.34 -2.40 1.14
C ILE A 111 11.27 -1.30 1.25
N LEU A 112 11.68 -0.02 1.17
CA LEU A 112 10.80 1.14 1.20
C LEU A 112 11.07 2.08 0.02
N GLY A 113 10.10 2.93 -0.28
CA GLY A 113 10.26 4.00 -1.27
C GLY A 113 9.46 3.77 -2.54
N SER A 114 10.11 3.75 -3.70
CA SER A 114 9.44 3.74 -5.01
C SER A 114 8.37 4.85 -5.11
N ILE A 115 8.77 6.09 -4.69
CA ILE A 115 7.89 7.26 -4.71
C ILE A 115 7.82 7.78 -6.14
N GLY A 116 7.02 7.10 -6.96
CA GLY A 116 6.87 7.38 -8.38
C GLY A 116 5.57 6.83 -8.96
N VAL A 117 5.35 7.08 -10.25
CA VAL A 117 4.18 6.62 -11.00
C VAL A 117 4.65 5.99 -12.31
N ILE A 118 4.24 4.76 -12.57
CA ILE A 118 4.56 4.05 -13.80
C ILE A 118 3.30 3.84 -14.64
N PHE A 119 3.44 3.94 -15.94
CA PHE A 119 2.54 3.36 -16.94
C PHE A 119 3.34 2.34 -17.75
N SER A 120 2.87 1.13 -17.83
CA SER A 120 3.46 0.08 -18.66
C SER A 120 2.40 -0.58 -19.54
N SER A 121 2.77 -0.88 -20.77
CA SER A 121 1.89 -1.55 -21.76
C SER A 121 2.75 -2.40 -22.68
N PHE A 122 2.13 -3.37 -23.34
CA PHE A 122 2.76 -4.14 -24.40
C PHE A 122 2.32 -3.59 -25.75
N GLY A 123 3.22 -3.62 -26.77
CA GLY A 123 2.89 -3.32 -28.16
C GLY A 123 2.67 -4.60 -28.95
N PHE A 124 1.48 -4.76 -29.52
CA PHE A 124 1.11 -5.94 -30.31
C PHE A 124 0.97 -5.65 -31.81
N GLN A 125 1.27 -4.44 -32.25
CA GLN A 125 1.10 -4.00 -33.66
C GLN A 125 1.84 -4.94 -34.63
N ASP A 126 3.14 -5.18 -34.40
CA ASP A 126 3.96 -6.00 -35.30
C ASP A 126 3.57 -7.47 -35.25
N LEU A 127 3.14 -7.97 -34.11
CA LEU A 127 2.62 -9.32 -33.98
C LEU A 127 1.36 -9.50 -34.83
N MET A 128 0.43 -8.56 -34.76
CA MET A 128 -0.80 -8.59 -35.56
C MET A 128 -0.51 -8.52 -37.06
N ALA A 129 0.41 -7.65 -37.46
CA ALA A 129 0.81 -7.51 -38.86
C ALA A 129 1.40 -8.83 -39.41
N ARG A 130 2.27 -9.51 -38.65
CA ARG A 130 2.84 -10.84 -39.01
C ARG A 130 1.79 -11.95 -39.14
N GLN A 131 0.70 -11.85 -38.36
CA GLN A 131 -0.39 -12.84 -38.39
C GLN A 131 -1.51 -12.45 -39.37
N GLY A 132 -1.36 -11.36 -40.15
CA GLY A 132 -2.37 -10.89 -41.08
C GLY A 132 -3.65 -10.40 -40.41
N VAL A 133 -3.59 -10.00 -39.11
CA VAL A 133 -4.74 -9.51 -38.38
C VAL A 133 -4.81 -8.00 -38.50
N GLU A 134 -5.92 -7.48 -38.99
CA GLU A 134 -6.21 -6.06 -39.10
C GLU A 134 -7.12 -5.59 -37.96
N ARG A 135 -6.69 -4.54 -37.22
CA ARG A 135 -7.52 -3.91 -36.21
C ARG A 135 -8.23 -2.70 -36.80
N ARG A 136 -9.56 -2.72 -36.78
CA ARG A 136 -10.41 -1.64 -37.25
C ARG A 136 -11.03 -0.92 -36.04
N VAL A 137 -10.73 0.39 -35.89
CA VAL A 137 -11.18 1.19 -34.77
C VAL A 137 -11.87 2.45 -35.29
N VAL A 138 -13.11 2.66 -34.89
CA VAL A 138 -13.88 3.86 -35.15
C VAL A 138 -14.19 4.52 -33.80
N THR A 139 -13.78 5.77 -33.61
CA THR A 139 -13.97 6.48 -32.34
C THR A 139 -14.69 7.81 -32.54
N ALA A 140 -15.52 8.17 -31.58
CA ALA A 140 -15.96 9.55 -31.39
C ALA A 140 -15.06 10.18 -30.29
N GLY A 141 -14.40 11.31 -30.66
CA GLY A 141 -13.39 11.95 -29.81
C GLY A 141 -11.96 11.54 -30.15
N LYS A 142 -11.10 12.53 -30.45
CA LYS A 142 -9.73 12.38 -31.00
C LYS A 142 -8.79 11.52 -30.13
N SER A 143 -9.05 11.41 -28.84
CA SER A 143 -8.17 10.73 -27.89
C SER A 143 -8.77 9.47 -27.29
N LYS A 144 -9.85 8.95 -27.84
CA LYS A 144 -10.54 7.78 -27.26
C LYS A 144 -9.72 6.50 -27.35
N SER A 145 -8.81 6.40 -28.33
CA SER A 145 -7.89 5.27 -28.55
C SER A 145 -6.43 5.63 -28.30
N PHE A 146 -6.15 6.60 -27.40
CA PHE A 146 -4.76 6.89 -27.05
C PHE A 146 -4.13 5.70 -26.33
N ALA A 147 -2.82 5.49 -26.57
CA ALA A 147 -2.05 4.38 -25.97
C ALA A 147 -2.65 2.98 -26.22
N ASP A 148 -3.36 2.80 -27.36
CA ASP A 148 -3.89 1.50 -27.76
C ASP A 148 -2.71 0.53 -28.04
N PRO A 149 -2.59 -0.62 -27.32
CA PRO A 149 -1.47 -1.53 -27.47
C PRO A 149 -1.41 -2.24 -28.82
N PHE A 150 -2.47 -2.17 -29.63
CA PHE A 150 -2.56 -2.77 -30.96
C PHE A 150 -2.27 -1.77 -32.08
N LEU A 151 -1.93 -0.55 -31.76
CA LEU A 151 -1.55 0.50 -32.70
C LEU A 151 -0.13 0.98 -32.44
N ALA A 152 0.47 1.61 -33.46
CA ALA A 152 1.76 2.28 -33.29
C ALA A 152 1.69 3.32 -32.18
N GLN A 153 2.68 3.30 -31.29
CA GLN A 153 2.80 4.30 -30.24
C GLN A 153 3.11 5.67 -30.87
N LYS A 154 2.34 6.68 -30.49
CA LYS A 154 2.51 8.07 -30.97
C LYS A 154 3.19 8.92 -29.90
N PRO A 155 4.09 9.85 -30.27
CA PRO A 155 4.68 10.78 -29.30
C PRO A 155 3.64 11.54 -28.47
N ALA A 156 2.55 11.99 -29.10
CA ALA A 156 1.44 12.66 -28.43
C ALA A 156 0.74 11.81 -27.35
N ASP A 157 0.73 10.47 -27.51
CA ASP A 157 0.18 9.56 -26.50
C ASP A 157 1.11 9.50 -25.28
N ILE A 158 2.44 9.49 -25.50
CA ILE A 158 3.44 9.53 -24.43
C ILE A 158 3.31 10.84 -23.64
N ASP A 159 3.22 11.97 -24.31
CA ASP A 159 3.08 13.28 -23.66
C ASP A 159 1.79 13.35 -22.84
N ARG A 160 0.71 12.76 -23.34
CA ARG A 160 -0.55 12.68 -22.63
C ARG A 160 -0.46 11.79 -21.40
N ILE A 161 0.22 10.63 -21.49
CA ILE A 161 0.47 9.75 -20.34
C ILE A 161 1.26 10.50 -19.28
N ARG A 162 2.34 11.19 -19.66
CA ARG A 162 3.15 12.01 -18.73
C ARG A 162 2.30 13.10 -18.06
N ALA A 163 1.45 13.78 -18.82
CA ALA A 163 0.55 14.79 -18.28
C ALA A 163 -0.45 14.22 -17.24
N LEU A 164 -0.85 12.95 -17.36
CA LEU A 164 -1.67 12.26 -16.35
C LEU A 164 -0.86 11.80 -15.14
N GLN A 165 0.38 11.34 -15.33
CA GLN A 165 1.26 10.87 -14.27
C GLN A 165 1.74 11.99 -13.34
N THR A 166 2.08 13.14 -13.88
CA THR A 166 2.65 14.27 -13.14
C THR A 166 1.80 14.70 -11.94
N PRO A 167 0.49 14.98 -12.06
CA PRO A 167 -0.31 15.36 -10.91
C PRO A 167 -0.46 14.24 -9.87
N ILE A 168 -0.46 12.96 -10.28
CA ILE A 168 -0.49 11.82 -9.37
C ILE A 168 0.81 11.73 -8.57
N HIS A 169 1.95 11.93 -9.24
CA HIS A 169 3.27 11.94 -8.60
C HIS A 169 3.40 13.10 -7.62
N HIS A 170 2.96 14.31 -8.01
CA HIS A 170 2.95 15.47 -7.12
C HIS A 170 2.08 15.25 -5.89
N ALA A 171 0.92 14.60 -6.02
CA ALA A 171 0.07 14.25 -4.89
C ALA A 171 0.77 13.26 -3.94
N PHE A 172 1.51 12.30 -4.48
CA PHE A 172 2.29 11.35 -3.66
C PHE A 172 3.41 12.08 -2.90
N ILE A 173 4.20 12.90 -3.60
CA ILE A 173 5.26 13.72 -2.98
C ILE A 173 4.68 14.60 -1.87
N ALA A 174 3.57 15.28 -2.13
CA ALA A 174 2.90 16.12 -1.14
C ALA A 174 2.48 15.33 0.10
N HIS A 175 1.92 14.13 -0.09
CA HIS A 175 1.56 13.23 1.02
C HIS A 175 2.78 12.84 1.87
N VAL A 176 3.86 12.39 1.23
CA VAL A 176 5.10 12.01 1.93
C VAL A 176 5.68 13.21 2.69
N LYS A 177 5.80 14.37 2.03
CA LYS A 177 6.30 15.59 2.67
C LYS A 177 5.42 16.02 3.85
N ALA A 178 4.11 15.95 3.74
CA ALA A 178 3.20 16.28 4.83
C ALA A 178 3.34 15.32 6.04
N ARG A 179 3.66 14.05 5.79
CA ARG A 179 3.75 13.04 6.84
C ARG A 179 5.15 12.87 7.43
N ARG A 180 6.19 13.02 6.61
CA ARG A 180 7.60 12.86 7.06
C ARG A 180 8.26 14.20 7.41
N GLY A 181 7.90 15.26 6.68
CA GLY A 181 8.31 16.64 6.98
C GLY A 181 9.82 16.80 7.14
N ALA A 182 10.25 17.44 8.23
CA ALA A 182 11.66 17.70 8.54
C ALA A 182 12.49 16.44 8.86
N ARG A 183 11.89 15.26 8.91
CA ARG A 183 12.62 13.98 9.07
C ARG A 183 13.35 13.55 7.81
N LEU A 184 12.87 13.99 6.63
CA LEU A 184 13.48 13.62 5.35
C LEU A 184 14.85 14.24 5.19
N ALA A 185 15.80 13.45 4.71
CA ALA A 185 17.14 13.94 4.34
C ALA A 185 17.04 14.93 3.17
N ASP A 186 18.01 15.85 3.11
CA ASP A 186 18.11 16.85 2.03
C ASP A 186 18.74 16.24 0.78
N GLN A 187 18.00 15.33 0.15
CA GLN A 187 18.35 14.74 -1.15
C GLN A 187 17.08 14.37 -1.93
N ASP A 188 17.23 14.06 -3.22
CA ASP A 188 16.10 13.63 -4.05
C ASP A 188 15.64 12.22 -3.68
N LEU A 189 14.55 12.13 -2.95
CA LEU A 189 13.88 10.89 -2.53
C LEU A 189 12.65 10.57 -3.40
N PHE A 190 12.39 11.36 -4.43
CA PHE A 190 11.15 11.34 -5.21
C PHE A 190 11.33 10.89 -6.66
N ASN A 191 12.43 10.23 -6.96
CA ASN A 191 12.81 9.70 -8.28
C ASN A 191 12.44 8.22 -8.49
N ALA A 192 11.59 7.66 -7.62
CA ALA A 192 11.17 6.27 -7.58
C ALA A 192 12.24 5.25 -7.13
N ASP A 193 13.34 5.68 -6.54
CA ASP A 193 14.31 4.79 -5.92
C ASP A 193 13.73 4.04 -4.70
N VAL A 194 14.42 2.98 -4.30
CA VAL A 194 14.10 2.17 -3.13
C VAL A 194 15.29 2.08 -2.18
N TRP A 195 15.00 1.94 -0.90
CA TRP A 195 15.99 1.89 0.16
C TRP A 195 15.69 0.74 1.11
N VAL A 196 16.73 0.15 1.70
CA VAL A 196 16.63 -1.05 2.53
C VAL A 196 16.96 -0.71 3.98
N GLY A 197 16.13 -1.19 4.89
CA GLY A 197 16.36 -1.22 6.33
C GLY A 197 16.89 0.09 6.91
N GLN A 198 18.07 0.04 7.52
CA GLN A 198 18.70 1.20 8.15
C GLN A 198 18.90 2.38 7.19
N GLN A 199 19.18 2.14 5.91
CA GLN A 199 19.31 3.21 4.92
C GLN A 199 18.00 4.04 4.81
N ALA A 200 16.83 3.38 4.83
CA ALA A 200 15.55 4.08 4.82
C ALA A 200 15.34 4.91 6.11
N VAL A 201 15.88 4.47 7.23
CA VAL A 201 15.86 5.22 8.50
C VAL A 201 16.75 6.47 8.41
N ASP A 202 17.97 6.32 7.93
CA ASP A 202 18.95 7.41 7.79
C ASP A 202 18.44 8.52 6.86
N LEU A 203 17.64 8.15 5.86
CA LEU A 203 16.98 9.05 4.93
C LEU A 203 15.67 9.65 5.45
N GLY A 204 15.25 9.27 6.65
CA GLY A 204 14.03 9.75 7.27
C GLY A 204 12.74 9.17 6.69
N LEU A 205 12.83 8.12 5.88
CA LEU A 205 11.67 7.40 5.34
C LEU A 205 11.04 6.47 6.37
N ALA A 206 11.82 6.01 7.36
CA ALA A 206 11.35 5.26 8.53
C ALA A 206 11.86 5.93 9.82
N ASP A 207 11.38 5.47 10.97
CA ASP A 207 11.71 6.03 12.29
C ASP A 207 12.67 5.11 13.09
N GLY A 208 12.95 3.91 12.59
CA GLY A 208 13.93 3.00 13.19
C GLY A 208 13.69 1.54 12.79
N VAL A 209 14.68 0.71 13.13
CA VAL A 209 14.60 -0.74 12.95
C VAL A 209 13.95 -1.34 14.20
N ALA A 210 12.80 -1.99 14.04
CA ALA A 210 12.09 -2.67 15.12
C ALA A 210 10.98 -3.58 14.61
N HIS A 211 10.73 -4.68 15.32
CA HIS A 211 9.63 -5.59 15.06
C HIS A 211 8.40 -5.29 15.94
N LEU A 212 7.21 -5.67 15.44
CA LEU A 212 5.91 -5.38 16.06
C LEU A 212 5.87 -5.72 17.56
N VAL A 213 6.16 -6.97 17.93
CA VAL A 213 5.96 -7.44 19.31
C VAL A 213 6.90 -6.74 20.30
N PRO A 214 8.23 -6.74 20.09
CA PRO A 214 9.13 -6.08 21.04
C PRO A 214 8.89 -4.58 21.11
N LYS A 215 8.61 -3.92 19.97
CA LYS A 215 8.37 -2.47 19.95
C LYS A 215 7.09 -2.09 20.71
N MET A 216 6.00 -2.81 20.49
CA MET A 216 4.74 -2.54 21.18
C MET A 216 4.84 -2.83 22.68
N LYS A 217 5.60 -3.85 23.09
CA LYS A 217 5.90 -4.08 24.51
C LYS A 217 6.70 -2.96 25.13
N ALA A 218 7.70 -2.45 24.45
CA ALA A 218 8.52 -1.33 24.91
C ALA A 218 7.70 -0.05 25.09
N LEU A 219 6.72 0.21 24.21
CA LEU A 219 5.89 1.42 24.23
C LEU A 219 4.70 1.32 25.21
N TYR A 220 4.08 0.14 25.33
CA TYR A 220 2.79 -0.03 26.04
C TYR A 220 2.85 -1.07 27.19
N GLY A 221 4.04 -1.56 27.52
CA GLY A 221 4.29 -2.51 28.59
C GLY A 221 4.18 -3.97 28.17
N ASP A 222 4.82 -4.87 28.93
CA ASP A 222 4.92 -6.31 28.62
C ASP A 222 3.59 -7.03 28.44
N LYS A 223 2.54 -6.54 29.10
CA LYS A 223 1.18 -7.10 29.05
C LYS A 223 0.33 -6.54 27.92
N VAL A 224 0.90 -5.77 26.98
CA VAL A 224 0.16 -5.23 25.82
C VAL A 224 -0.58 -6.35 25.09
N CYS A 225 -1.85 -6.12 24.79
CA CYS A 225 -2.69 -7.06 24.06
C CYS A 225 -2.71 -6.68 22.57
N LEU A 226 -1.95 -7.41 21.76
CA LEU A 226 -1.97 -7.30 20.31
C LEU A 226 -3.17 -8.09 19.77
N GLN A 227 -4.14 -7.41 19.17
CA GLN A 227 -5.36 -8.02 18.65
C GLN A 227 -5.36 -8.04 17.12
N PRO A 228 -5.01 -9.15 16.46
CA PRO A 228 -5.08 -9.25 15.02
C PRO A 228 -6.53 -9.07 14.55
N LEU A 229 -6.72 -8.17 13.59
CA LEU A 229 -7.99 -7.96 12.91
C LEU A 229 -7.85 -8.49 11.49
N GLY A 230 -8.54 -9.61 11.19
CA GLY A 230 -8.61 -10.23 9.86
C GLY A 230 -9.98 -10.07 9.23
N GLN A 231 -10.03 -10.13 7.91
CA GLN A 231 -11.28 -10.39 7.21
C GLN A 231 -11.76 -11.79 7.60
N LYS A 232 -13.02 -11.91 8.02
CA LYS A 232 -13.64 -13.22 8.19
C LYS A 232 -13.76 -13.85 6.80
N ARG A 233 -12.91 -14.84 6.51
CA ARG A 233 -13.08 -15.65 5.30
C ARG A 233 -14.41 -16.39 5.44
N GLY A 234 -15.38 -16.13 4.55
CA GLY A 234 -16.63 -16.87 4.50
C GLY A 234 -16.35 -18.36 4.28
N LEU A 235 -17.19 -19.24 4.86
CA LEU A 235 -17.03 -20.71 4.69
C LEU A 235 -16.97 -21.13 3.21
N LEU A 236 -17.69 -20.42 2.33
CA LEU A 236 -17.75 -20.68 0.88
C LEU A 236 -16.45 -20.34 0.13
N SER A 237 -15.57 -19.48 0.66
CA SER A 237 -14.24 -19.22 0.05
C SER A 237 -13.25 -20.37 0.22
N ARG A 238 -13.60 -21.39 1.01
CA ARG A 238 -12.83 -22.65 1.14
C ARG A 238 -13.11 -23.66 0.02
N LEU A 239 -14.12 -23.43 -0.79
CA LEU A 239 -14.57 -24.33 -1.85
C LEU A 239 -14.15 -23.87 -3.26
N GLY A 240 -12.90 -23.45 -3.46
CA GLY A 240 -12.20 -23.51 -4.76
C GLY A 240 -12.82 -22.81 -5.99
N VAL A 241 -13.85 -21.97 -5.88
CA VAL A 241 -14.63 -21.46 -7.02
C VAL A 241 -13.95 -20.30 -7.79
N HIS A 242 -12.78 -19.79 -7.33
CA HIS A 242 -12.09 -18.63 -7.93
C HIS A 242 -10.65 -18.88 -8.39
N MET A 243 -10.32 -20.10 -8.83
CA MET A 243 -8.92 -20.45 -9.17
C MET A 243 -8.31 -19.60 -10.30
N ALA A 244 -9.08 -19.20 -11.29
CA ALA A 244 -8.56 -18.43 -12.43
C ALA A 244 -8.27 -16.96 -12.08
N GLU A 245 -9.13 -16.30 -11.30
CA GLU A 245 -8.88 -14.92 -10.82
C GLU A 245 -7.71 -14.87 -9.83
N ASP A 246 -7.55 -15.91 -9.00
CA ASP A 246 -6.44 -16.05 -8.07
C ASP A 246 -5.10 -16.23 -8.79
N MET A 247 -5.06 -16.97 -9.91
CA MET A 247 -3.85 -17.12 -10.71
C MET A 247 -3.41 -15.79 -11.34
N LEU A 248 -4.33 -15.04 -11.94
CA LEU A 248 -4.02 -13.74 -12.56
C LEU A 248 -3.53 -12.72 -11.52
N SER A 249 -4.21 -12.60 -10.40
CA SER A 249 -3.79 -11.67 -9.33
C SER A 249 -2.44 -12.05 -8.71
N THR A 250 -2.15 -13.35 -8.62
CA THR A 250 -0.86 -13.86 -8.14
C THR A 250 0.26 -13.55 -9.13
N VAL A 251 -0.01 -13.65 -10.43
CA VAL A 251 0.98 -13.30 -11.49
C VAL A 251 1.28 -11.80 -11.48
N GLU A 252 0.26 -10.94 -11.36
CA GLU A 252 0.47 -9.49 -11.28
C GLU A 252 1.24 -9.10 -10.02
N GLU A 253 0.92 -9.68 -8.87
CA GLU A 253 1.64 -9.42 -7.62
C GLU A 253 3.09 -9.91 -7.70
N ARG A 254 3.32 -11.10 -8.27
CA ARG A 254 4.68 -11.61 -8.51
C ARG A 254 5.46 -10.74 -9.48
N ALA A 255 4.84 -10.26 -10.56
CA ALA A 255 5.49 -9.34 -11.48
C ALA A 255 5.88 -8.02 -10.82
N MET A 256 5.03 -7.47 -9.96
CA MET A 256 5.35 -6.28 -9.17
C MET A 256 6.48 -6.54 -8.17
N ARG A 257 6.49 -7.68 -7.49
CA ARG A 257 7.56 -8.06 -6.54
C ARG A 257 8.87 -8.37 -7.24
N ALA A 258 8.84 -9.03 -8.39
CA ALA A 258 10.02 -9.33 -9.20
C ALA A 258 10.77 -8.07 -9.63
N HIS A 259 10.09 -6.93 -9.79
CA HIS A 259 10.72 -5.63 -10.04
C HIS A 259 11.68 -5.22 -8.90
N PHE A 260 11.46 -5.70 -7.69
CA PHE A 260 12.29 -5.45 -6.51
C PHE A 260 13.21 -6.63 -6.17
N GLY A 261 13.32 -7.65 -7.03
CA GLY A 261 14.16 -8.82 -6.82
C GLY A 261 13.59 -9.85 -5.83
N MET A 262 12.27 -9.83 -5.64
CA MET A 262 11.55 -10.71 -4.71
C MET A 262 10.57 -11.65 -5.40
#